data_05941b1ad1194de41be05f5e12275c5c
#
_entry.id   05941b1ad1194de41be05f5e12275c5c
#
_cell.length_a   1.000
_cell.length_b   1.000
_cell.length_c   1.000
_cell.angle_alpha   90.00
_cell.angle_beta   90.00
_cell.angle_gamma   90.00
#
_symmetry.space_group_name_H-M   'P 1'
#
loop_
_entity.id
_entity.type
_entity.pdbx_description
1 polymer ?
#
loop_
_entity_poly.entity_id
_entity_poly.type
_entity_poly.pdbx_seq_one_letter_code
_entity_poly.pdbx_strand_id
1 'polypeptide(L)'
;MKILWIDLNSSYAHSSLALPALHAQIADDTSIEWASVSATINENIGTIVEEAYRHKPDILAATAWLFNHEQLLHITSRLKALLPETCLILGGPEFLGDNEFFLRKNPFVNCVFRGEGEEVFPQWLTCWNHPEQWHTVPGLCYLSKCGIYGLFDVVVGISRETVLGKDIMAVGKSFF
;
A
#
# COMPACT_ATOMS: atom_id res chain seq x y z
N MET A 1 -6.53 9.61 14.20
CA MET A 1 -6.52 8.78 13.01
C MET A 1 -6.35 7.33 13.43
N LYS A 2 -7.11 6.41 12.83
CA LYS A 2 -7.05 4.97 13.16
C LYS A 2 -6.47 4.16 12.02
N ILE A 3 -5.40 3.43 12.29
CA ILE A 3 -4.75 2.53 11.35
C ILE A 3 -5.04 1.09 11.78
N LEU A 4 -5.55 0.28 10.86
CA LEU A 4 -5.70 -1.16 11.05
C LEU A 4 -4.72 -1.89 10.15
N TRP A 5 -3.90 -2.76 10.73
CA TRP A 5 -3.03 -3.67 10.00
C TRP A 5 -3.65 -5.06 9.91
N ILE A 6 -3.75 -5.60 8.70
CA ILE A 6 -4.09 -7.02 8.50
C ILE A 6 -2.78 -7.79 8.34
N ASP A 7 -2.50 -8.64 9.33
CA ASP A 7 -1.35 -9.53 9.37
C ASP A 7 -1.77 -10.95 8.97
N LEU A 8 -1.79 -11.21 7.64
CA LEU A 8 -2.21 -12.49 7.10
C LEU A 8 -1.03 -13.42 6.86
N ASN A 9 -0.82 -14.35 7.77
CA ASN A 9 0.33 -15.23 7.83
C ASN A 9 0.08 -16.60 7.17
N SER A 10 1.14 -17.31 6.78
CA SER A 10 1.05 -18.68 6.26
C SER A 10 0.65 -19.68 7.35
N SER A 11 1.06 -19.42 8.59
CA SER A 11 0.74 -20.23 9.77
C SER A 11 0.90 -19.41 11.04
N TYR A 12 0.43 -19.91 12.17
CA TYR A 12 0.62 -19.30 13.49
C TYR A 12 2.09 -19.27 13.98
N ALA A 13 3.00 -19.99 13.31
CA ALA A 13 4.42 -19.98 13.62
C ALA A 13 5.18 -18.81 12.95
N HIS A 14 4.52 -18.05 12.09
CA HIS A 14 5.09 -16.91 11.38
C HIS A 14 4.39 -15.62 11.82
N SER A 15 5.17 -14.59 12.00
CA SER A 15 4.68 -13.22 12.18
C SER A 15 5.40 -12.30 11.19
N SER A 16 4.69 -11.33 10.63
CA SER A 16 5.30 -10.32 9.78
C SER A 16 6.16 -9.38 10.62
N LEU A 17 7.40 -9.17 10.20
CA LEU A 17 8.26 -8.14 10.80
C LEU A 17 7.85 -6.72 10.37
N ALA A 18 7.15 -6.59 9.25
CA ALA A 18 6.71 -5.29 8.75
C ALA A 18 5.75 -4.58 9.73
N LEU A 19 4.83 -5.32 10.36
CA LEU A 19 3.90 -4.76 11.34
C LEU A 19 4.62 -4.05 12.49
N PRO A 20 5.49 -4.73 13.28
CA PRO A 20 6.18 -4.06 14.39
C PRO A 20 7.18 -3.00 13.91
N ALA A 21 7.84 -3.20 12.77
CA ALA A 21 8.79 -2.25 12.24
C ALA A 21 8.12 -0.92 11.86
N LEU A 22 6.99 -0.96 11.15
CA LEU A 22 6.24 0.25 10.78
C LEU A 22 5.57 0.89 12.00
N HIS A 23 5.01 0.09 12.91
CA HIS A 23 4.44 0.62 14.14
C HIS A 23 5.47 1.38 14.97
N ALA A 24 6.70 0.85 15.08
CA ALA A 24 7.78 1.51 15.82
C ALA A 24 8.14 2.91 15.27
N GLN A 25 7.95 3.15 13.96
CA GLN A 25 8.23 4.46 13.36
C GLN A 25 7.23 5.55 13.77
N ILE A 26 6.06 5.18 14.25
CA ILE A 26 4.96 6.09 14.60
C ILE A 26 4.49 5.94 16.04
N ALA A 27 5.18 5.13 16.87
CA ALA A 27 4.76 4.81 18.24
C ALA A 27 4.66 6.03 19.17
N ASP A 28 5.42 7.09 18.89
CA ASP A 28 5.42 8.33 19.69
C ASP A 28 4.30 9.28 19.27
N ASP A 29 3.60 9.03 18.15
CA ASP A 29 2.49 9.88 17.72
C ASP A 29 1.17 9.46 18.39
N THR A 30 0.84 10.11 19.47
CA THR A 30 -0.38 9.84 20.25
C THR A 30 -1.69 10.19 19.51
N SER A 31 -1.63 10.84 18.36
CA SER A 31 -2.79 11.10 17.51
C SER A 31 -3.20 9.89 16.66
N ILE A 32 -2.34 8.86 16.60
CA ILE A 32 -2.55 7.64 15.83
C ILE A 32 -2.98 6.50 16.76
N GLU A 33 -4.16 5.97 16.50
CA GLU A 33 -4.62 4.71 17.09
C GLU A 33 -4.20 3.57 16.16
N TRP A 34 -3.30 2.69 16.62
CA TRP A 34 -2.84 1.53 15.88
C TRP A 34 -3.53 0.27 16.38
N ALA A 35 -4.12 -0.51 15.46
CA ALA A 35 -4.72 -1.80 15.73
C ALA A 35 -4.25 -2.84 14.70
N SER A 36 -4.32 -4.11 15.04
CA SER A 36 -4.01 -5.21 14.12
C SER A 36 -5.01 -6.34 14.24
N VAL A 37 -5.28 -7.00 13.11
CA VAL A 37 -5.98 -8.27 13.01
C VAL A 37 -4.99 -9.27 12.44
N SER A 38 -4.62 -10.26 13.26
CA SER A 38 -3.70 -11.33 12.87
C SER A 38 -4.48 -12.59 12.56
N ALA A 39 -4.26 -13.16 11.38
CA ALA A 39 -4.93 -14.35 10.89
C ALA A 39 -3.98 -15.20 10.05
N THR A 40 -4.40 -16.41 9.73
CA THR A 40 -3.69 -17.27 8.78
C THR A 40 -4.48 -17.45 7.49
N ILE A 41 -3.79 -17.83 6.41
CA ILE A 41 -4.41 -18.12 5.12
C ILE A 41 -5.41 -19.31 5.18
N ASN A 42 -5.44 -20.08 6.26
CA ASN A 42 -6.36 -21.19 6.45
C ASN A 42 -7.66 -20.77 7.15
N GLU A 43 -7.74 -19.53 7.62
CA GLU A 43 -8.93 -19.04 8.31
C GLU A 43 -10.02 -18.57 7.35
N ASN A 44 -11.25 -18.53 7.86
CA ASN A 44 -12.39 -18.09 7.06
C ASN A 44 -12.28 -16.57 6.78
N ILE A 45 -12.30 -16.21 5.50
CA ILE A 45 -12.23 -14.80 5.06
C ILE A 45 -13.35 -13.96 5.70
N GLY A 46 -14.56 -14.52 5.84
CA GLY A 46 -15.70 -13.80 6.43
C GLY A 46 -15.44 -13.38 7.88
N THR A 47 -14.80 -14.25 8.67
CA THR A 47 -14.43 -13.97 10.06
C THR A 47 -13.39 -12.84 10.13
N ILE A 48 -12.36 -12.90 9.26
CA ILE A 48 -11.32 -11.86 9.20
C ILE A 48 -11.93 -10.51 8.82
N VAL A 49 -12.82 -10.51 7.80
CA VAL A 49 -13.52 -9.30 7.35
C VAL A 49 -14.42 -8.73 8.45
N GLU A 50 -15.16 -9.57 9.16
CA GLU A 50 -16.03 -9.12 10.26
C GLU A 50 -15.23 -8.49 11.40
N GLU A 51 -14.13 -9.11 11.80
CA GLU A 51 -13.25 -8.59 12.83
C GLU A 51 -12.64 -7.24 12.41
N ALA A 52 -12.05 -7.18 11.22
CA ALA A 52 -11.46 -5.95 10.68
C ALA A 52 -12.50 -4.83 10.51
N TYR A 53 -13.71 -5.14 10.07
CA TYR A 53 -14.79 -4.18 9.91
C TYR A 53 -15.18 -3.48 11.22
N ARG A 54 -15.12 -4.18 12.35
CA ARG A 54 -15.47 -3.61 13.67
C ARG A 54 -14.54 -2.46 14.07
N HIS A 55 -13.33 -2.44 13.55
CA HIS A 55 -12.36 -1.37 13.83
C HIS A 55 -12.70 -0.05 13.14
N LYS A 56 -13.39 -0.06 12.00
CA LYS A 56 -13.73 1.13 11.19
C LYS A 56 -12.51 2.06 11.00
N PRO A 57 -11.41 1.56 10.42
CA PRO A 57 -10.18 2.33 10.31
C PRO A 57 -10.27 3.45 9.25
N ASP A 58 -9.50 4.52 9.45
CA ASP A 58 -9.23 5.52 8.42
C ASP A 58 -8.28 4.95 7.35
N ILE A 59 -7.30 4.16 7.80
CA ILE A 59 -6.30 3.51 6.96
C ILE A 59 -6.30 2.01 7.23
N LEU A 60 -6.41 1.22 6.15
CA LEU A 60 -6.25 -0.23 6.16
C LEU A 60 -4.93 -0.58 5.49
N ALA A 61 -4.04 -1.25 6.21
CA ALA A 61 -2.70 -1.57 5.74
C ALA A 61 -2.43 -3.08 5.80
N ALA A 62 -1.66 -3.61 4.86
CA ALA A 62 -1.23 -5.00 4.88
C ALA A 62 0.03 -5.24 4.03
N THR A 63 0.73 -6.35 4.33
CA THR A 63 1.85 -6.83 3.51
C THR A 63 1.41 -7.98 2.61
N ALA A 64 1.63 -7.82 1.31
CA ALA A 64 1.38 -8.87 0.34
C ALA A 64 2.65 -9.70 0.09
N TRP A 65 2.49 -10.99 0.28
CA TRP A 65 3.45 -12.04 -0.02
C TRP A 65 2.85 -12.99 -1.04
N LEU A 66 3.68 -13.70 -1.77
CA LEU A 66 3.22 -14.69 -2.76
C LEU A 66 2.15 -15.65 -2.21
N PHE A 67 2.31 -16.09 -0.96
CA PHE A 67 1.41 -17.07 -0.34
C PHE A 67 0.06 -16.49 0.12
N ASN A 68 -0.04 -15.18 0.38
CA ASN A 68 -1.27 -14.57 0.89
C ASN A 68 -1.96 -13.63 -0.11
N HIS A 69 -1.33 -13.34 -1.24
CA HIS A 69 -1.73 -12.29 -2.18
C HIS A 69 -3.22 -12.36 -2.58
N GLU A 70 -3.67 -13.50 -3.07
CA GLU A 70 -5.05 -13.66 -3.55
C GLU A 70 -6.06 -13.50 -2.41
N GLN A 71 -5.80 -14.14 -1.28
CA GLN A 71 -6.71 -14.08 -0.13
C GLN A 71 -6.74 -12.69 0.47
N LEU A 72 -5.58 -12.02 0.55
CA LEU A 72 -5.49 -10.63 1.02
C LEU A 72 -6.32 -9.70 0.13
N LEU A 73 -6.26 -9.85 -1.18
CA LEU A 73 -7.10 -9.08 -2.11
C LEU A 73 -8.59 -9.37 -1.90
N HIS A 74 -8.99 -10.61 -1.66
CA HIS A 74 -10.39 -10.94 -1.34
C HIS A 74 -10.86 -10.29 -0.04
N ILE A 75 -10.03 -10.28 1.00
CA ILE A 75 -10.34 -9.65 2.28
C ILE A 75 -10.47 -8.13 2.09
N THR A 76 -9.45 -7.51 1.50
CA THR A 76 -9.37 -6.06 1.38
C THR A 76 -10.41 -5.48 0.42
N SER A 77 -10.76 -6.18 -0.67
CA SER A 77 -11.83 -5.76 -1.57
C SER A 77 -13.21 -5.75 -0.87
N ARG A 78 -13.49 -6.76 -0.03
CA ARG A 78 -14.73 -6.80 0.76
C ARG A 78 -14.77 -5.70 1.80
N LEU A 79 -13.64 -5.48 2.50
CA LEU A 79 -13.53 -4.38 3.47
C LEU A 79 -13.71 -3.03 2.80
N LYS A 80 -13.11 -2.81 1.64
CA LYS A 80 -13.28 -1.57 0.89
C LYS A 80 -14.71 -1.35 0.41
N ALA A 81 -15.44 -2.42 0.07
CA ALA A 81 -16.87 -2.33 -0.27
C ALA A 81 -17.73 -1.95 0.95
N LEU A 82 -17.38 -2.42 2.14
CA LEU A 82 -18.07 -2.11 3.40
C LEU A 82 -17.68 -0.75 3.98
N LEU A 83 -16.44 -0.32 3.73
CA LEU A 83 -15.82 0.89 4.25
C LEU A 83 -15.21 1.69 3.08
N PRO A 84 -16.04 2.31 2.22
CA PRO A 84 -15.56 2.95 0.98
C PRO A 84 -14.59 4.10 1.22
N GLU A 85 -14.71 4.80 2.36
CA GLU A 85 -13.86 5.95 2.70
C GLU A 85 -12.49 5.54 3.27
N THR A 86 -12.33 4.29 3.73
CA THR A 86 -11.05 3.80 4.26
C THR A 86 -9.97 3.82 3.18
N CYS A 87 -8.82 4.43 3.47
CA CYS A 87 -7.68 4.40 2.57
C CYS A 87 -6.97 3.04 2.67
N LEU A 88 -6.97 2.27 1.57
CA LEU A 88 -6.32 0.96 1.51
C LEU A 88 -4.92 1.09 0.92
N ILE A 89 -3.93 0.68 1.69
CA ILE A 89 -2.53 0.63 1.29
C ILE A 89 -1.97 -0.79 1.40
N LEU A 90 -1.16 -1.18 0.43
CA LEU A 90 -0.47 -2.46 0.44
C LEU A 90 1.04 -2.24 0.28
N GLY A 91 1.82 -3.13 0.86
CA GLY A 91 3.27 -3.18 0.70
C GLY A 91 3.74 -4.62 0.58
N GLY A 92 5.05 -4.80 0.52
CA GLY A 92 5.67 -6.13 0.53
C GLY A 92 6.30 -6.53 -0.80
N PRO A 93 6.90 -7.73 -0.86
CA PRO A 93 7.70 -8.19 -1.99
C PRO A 93 6.96 -8.25 -3.32
N GLU A 94 5.63 -8.41 -3.30
CA GLU A 94 4.81 -8.46 -4.51
C GLU A 94 4.81 -7.13 -5.29
N PHE A 95 5.23 -6.03 -4.65
CA PHE A 95 5.18 -4.68 -5.23
C PHE A 95 6.54 -4.08 -5.58
N LEU A 96 7.60 -4.88 -5.62
CA LEU A 96 8.96 -4.40 -5.97
C LEU A 96 9.11 -4.01 -7.45
N GLY A 97 8.21 -4.47 -8.32
CA GLY A 97 8.22 -4.21 -9.76
C GLY A 97 7.37 -3.02 -10.20
N ASP A 98 6.91 -3.09 -11.45
CA ASP A 98 5.90 -2.18 -11.99
C ASP A 98 4.51 -2.55 -11.46
N ASN A 99 3.86 -1.58 -10.83
CA ASN A 99 2.57 -1.77 -10.17
C ASN A 99 1.37 -1.21 -10.97
N GLU A 100 1.59 -0.69 -12.17
CA GLU A 100 0.52 -0.09 -12.98
C GLU A 100 -0.61 -1.07 -13.28
N PHE A 101 -0.24 -2.24 -13.81
CA PHE A 101 -1.22 -3.27 -14.15
C PHE A 101 -2.01 -3.73 -12.92
N PHE A 102 -1.31 -3.92 -11.78
CA PHE A 102 -1.93 -4.31 -10.52
C PHE A 102 -2.98 -3.29 -10.05
N LEU A 103 -2.60 -2.01 -10.00
CA LEU A 103 -3.48 -0.93 -9.55
C LEU A 103 -4.69 -0.74 -10.47
N ARG A 104 -4.50 -0.89 -11.79
CA ARG A 104 -5.61 -0.83 -12.75
C ARG A 104 -6.60 -1.97 -12.54
N LYS A 105 -6.11 -3.17 -12.29
CA LYS A 105 -6.93 -4.37 -12.05
C LYS A 105 -7.64 -4.30 -10.69
N ASN A 106 -7.06 -3.59 -9.72
CA ASN A 106 -7.56 -3.50 -8.35
C ASN A 106 -7.81 -2.03 -7.95
N PRO A 107 -8.78 -1.33 -8.56
CA PRO A 107 -9.00 0.10 -8.34
C PRO A 107 -9.49 0.45 -6.93
N PHE A 108 -9.79 -0.56 -6.12
CA PHE A 108 -10.11 -0.41 -4.71
C PHE A 108 -8.86 -0.22 -3.82
N VAL A 109 -7.67 -0.53 -4.32
CA VAL A 109 -6.38 -0.23 -3.66
C VAL A 109 -6.01 1.21 -3.96
N ASN A 110 -5.82 2.04 -2.94
CA ASN A 110 -5.52 3.44 -3.10
C ASN A 110 -4.06 3.68 -3.51
N CYS A 111 -3.14 2.96 -2.86
CA CYS A 111 -1.72 3.00 -3.23
C CYS A 111 -0.97 1.75 -2.76
N VAL A 112 0.21 1.53 -3.31
CA VAL A 112 1.14 0.50 -2.86
C VAL A 112 2.51 1.11 -2.59
N PHE A 113 3.19 0.59 -1.56
CA PHE A 113 4.57 0.94 -1.24
C PHE A 113 5.53 -0.02 -1.95
N ARG A 114 6.48 0.55 -2.68
CA ARG A 114 7.56 -0.16 -3.35
C ARG A 114 8.87 0.09 -2.60
N GLY A 115 9.49 -0.96 -2.08
CA GLY A 115 10.72 -0.88 -1.30
C GLY A 115 10.48 -0.86 0.21
N GLU A 116 11.39 -0.23 0.94
CA GLU A 116 11.37 -0.21 2.40
C GLU A 116 10.28 0.73 2.93
N GLY A 117 9.35 0.15 3.67
CA GLY A 117 8.20 0.88 4.22
C GLY A 117 8.55 1.77 5.41
N GLU A 118 9.59 1.44 6.15
CA GLU A 118 9.96 2.08 7.40
C GLU A 118 10.30 3.57 7.25
N GLU A 119 10.89 3.94 6.13
CA GLU A 119 11.22 5.34 5.84
C GLU A 119 10.08 6.08 5.15
N VAL A 120 9.33 5.38 4.29
CA VAL A 120 8.31 5.97 3.41
C VAL A 120 6.98 6.13 4.12
N PHE A 121 6.60 5.18 4.95
CA PHE A 121 5.30 5.18 5.63
C PHE A 121 5.07 6.40 6.53
N PRO A 122 6.02 6.81 7.40
CA PRO A 122 5.86 8.03 8.19
C PRO A 122 5.73 9.29 7.32
N GLN A 123 6.51 9.37 6.23
CA GLN A 123 6.41 10.50 5.28
C GLN A 123 5.03 10.55 4.63
N TRP A 124 4.53 9.41 4.14
CA TRP A 124 3.21 9.34 3.54
C TRP A 124 2.09 9.70 4.52
N LEU A 125 2.20 9.30 5.79
CA LEU A 125 1.22 9.64 6.82
C LEU A 125 1.04 11.15 7.01
N THR A 126 2.05 11.96 6.74
CA THR A 126 1.91 13.43 6.82
C THR A 126 0.99 14.01 5.74
N CYS A 127 0.74 13.26 4.67
CA CYS A 127 -0.09 13.68 3.53
C CYS A 127 -1.10 12.61 3.07
N TRP A 128 -1.42 11.63 3.90
CA TRP A 128 -2.26 10.49 3.51
C TRP A 128 -3.64 10.89 2.96
N ASN A 129 -4.24 11.95 3.52
CA ASN A 129 -5.52 12.52 3.11
C ASN A 129 -5.39 13.64 2.05
N HIS A 130 -4.19 13.86 1.52
CA HIS A 130 -3.86 14.84 0.48
C HIS A 130 -3.24 14.17 -0.75
N PRO A 131 -4.04 13.44 -1.57
CA PRO A 131 -3.52 12.67 -2.71
C PRO A 131 -2.74 13.52 -3.74
N GLU A 132 -3.00 14.82 -3.78
CA GLU A 132 -2.24 15.76 -4.61
C GLU A 132 -0.78 15.92 -4.19
N GLN A 133 -0.44 15.55 -2.96
CA GLN A 133 0.93 15.59 -2.42
C GLN A 133 1.65 14.25 -2.51
N TRP A 134 0.96 13.16 -2.82
CA TRP A 134 1.53 11.82 -2.86
C TRP A 134 2.70 11.67 -3.83
N HIS A 135 2.77 12.51 -4.86
CA HIS A 135 3.88 12.54 -5.80
C HIS A 135 5.23 12.91 -5.16
N THR A 136 5.23 13.47 -3.96
CA THR A 136 6.44 13.83 -3.20
C THR A 136 7.01 12.67 -2.39
N VAL A 137 6.24 11.56 -2.26
CA VAL A 137 6.62 10.40 -1.42
C VAL A 137 7.36 9.38 -2.28
N PRO A 138 8.65 9.14 -2.04
CA PRO A 138 9.44 8.17 -2.81
C PRO A 138 8.88 6.74 -2.64
N GLY A 139 8.87 5.96 -3.71
CA GLY A 139 8.42 4.56 -3.66
C GLY A 139 6.90 4.37 -3.53
N LEU A 140 6.11 5.44 -3.45
CA LEU A 140 4.66 5.34 -3.48
C LEU A 140 4.16 5.17 -4.92
N CYS A 141 3.34 4.15 -5.17
CA CYS A 141 2.70 3.92 -6.47
C CYS A 141 1.18 4.03 -6.30
N TYR A 142 0.52 4.85 -7.12
CA TYR A 142 -0.92 5.08 -7.10
C TYR A 142 -1.44 5.51 -8.47
N LEU A 143 -2.75 5.39 -8.72
CA LEU A 143 -3.39 5.92 -9.93
C LEU A 143 -3.83 7.36 -9.68
N SER A 144 -3.25 8.29 -10.43
CA SER A 144 -3.69 9.68 -10.42
C SER A 144 -5.00 9.84 -11.20
N LYS A 145 -5.95 10.61 -10.65
CA LYS A 145 -7.19 10.99 -11.34
C LYS A 145 -6.99 12.17 -12.32
N CYS A 146 -5.78 12.58 -12.60
CA CYS A 146 -5.52 13.69 -13.49
C CYS A 146 -5.83 13.32 -14.93
N GLY A 147 -7.13 13.37 -15.28
CA GLY A 147 -7.70 13.00 -16.56
C GLY A 147 -7.61 14.12 -17.59
N ILE A 148 -6.42 14.55 -18.05
CA ILE A 148 -6.32 15.39 -19.27
C ILE A 148 -5.27 14.86 -20.24
N TYR A 149 -4.34 14.07 -19.82
CA TYR A 149 -3.45 13.36 -20.73
C TYR A 149 -3.52 11.88 -20.35
N GLY A 150 -4.06 11.07 -21.25
CA GLY A 150 -4.21 9.62 -21.09
C GLY A 150 -2.89 8.84 -21.00
N LEU A 151 -1.90 9.42 -20.37
CA LEU A 151 -0.72 8.74 -19.85
C LEU A 151 -0.95 8.58 -18.35
N PHE A 152 -1.06 7.37 -17.96
CA PHE A 152 -1.12 6.88 -16.62
C PHE A 152 0.22 7.11 -15.95
N ASP A 153 0.33 8.25 -15.30
CA ASP A 153 1.42 8.43 -14.38
C ASP A 153 1.16 7.50 -13.17
N VAL A 154 1.63 6.25 -13.29
CA VAL A 154 2.13 5.57 -12.11
C VAL A 154 3.31 6.43 -11.69
N VAL A 155 3.07 7.38 -10.82
CA VAL A 155 4.14 8.18 -10.26
C VAL A 155 4.92 7.23 -9.34
N VAL A 156 5.82 6.49 -9.95
CA VAL A 156 6.98 6.00 -9.23
C VAL A 156 7.65 7.28 -8.76
N GLY A 157 7.81 7.48 -7.47
CA GLY A 157 8.32 8.69 -6.86
C GLY A 157 9.73 9.10 -7.31
N ILE A 158 9.85 9.35 -8.61
CA ILE A 158 10.96 10.02 -9.25
C ILE A 158 10.39 11.37 -9.64
N SER A 159 10.81 12.42 -8.93
CA SER A 159 10.44 13.77 -9.31
C SER A 159 10.75 13.98 -10.79
N ARG A 160 9.85 14.60 -11.55
CA ARG A 160 10.05 14.94 -12.98
C ARG A 160 11.35 15.70 -13.22
N GLU A 161 11.89 16.39 -12.24
CA GLU A 161 13.15 17.11 -12.33
C GLU A 161 14.37 16.20 -12.51
N THR A 162 14.32 14.95 -12.02
CA THR A 162 15.42 13.98 -12.19
C THR A 162 15.41 13.30 -13.56
N VAL A 163 14.26 13.23 -14.24
CA VAL A 163 14.11 12.55 -15.55
C VAL A 163 14.33 13.51 -16.72
N LEU A 164 14.14 14.81 -16.57
CA LEU A 164 14.35 15.81 -17.65
C LEU A 164 15.79 16.31 -17.75
N GLY A 165 16.66 15.96 -16.83
CA GLY A 165 18.08 16.28 -16.84
C GLY A 165 18.94 15.16 -17.43
N LYS A 166 19.16 15.18 -18.73
CA LYS A 166 20.32 14.61 -19.46
C LYS A 166 20.39 13.12 -19.82
N ASP A 167 19.57 12.19 -19.31
CA ASP A 167 19.85 10.75 -19.53
C ASP A 167 18.84 9.97 -20.40
N ILE A 168 17.87 10.62 -21.02
CA ILE A 168 16.89 9.93 -21.91
C ILE A 168 17.55 9.44 -23.23
N MET A 169 18.74 9.96 -23.56
CA MET A 169 19.47 9.54 -24.77
C MET A 169 20.32 8.27 -24.59
N ALA A 170 20.53 7.79 -23.38
CA ALA A 170 21.41 6.65 -23.10
C ALA A 170 20.70 5.30 -23.03
N VAL A 171 19.40 5.25 -22.76
CA VAL A 171 18.66 3.98 -22.54
C VAL A 171 18.06 3.42 -23.84
N GLY A 172 17.99 4.21 -24.90
CA GLY A 172 17.39 3.80 -26.20
C GLY A 172 18.30 2.98 -27.13
N LYS A 173 19.53 2.64 -26.75
CA LYS A 173 20.49 1.96 -27.65
C LYS A 173 20.99 0.58 -27.20
N SER A 174 20.37 -0.07 -26.23
CA SER A 174 20.86 -1.37 -25.72
C SER A 174 19.84 -2.50 -25.72
N PHE A 175 18.82 -2.47 -26.58
CA PHE A 175 18.01 -3.65 -26.87
C PHE A 175 17.68 -3.69 -28.36
N PHE A 176 18.64 -4.24 -29.14
CA PHE A 176 18.44 -5.04 -30.33
C PHE A 176 19.48 -6.14 -30.33
#